data_3407a81fdbba264e2617f2ffdb9ad401
#
_entry.id   3407a81fdbba264e2617f2ffdb9ad401
#
_cell.length_a   1.000
_cell.length_b   1.000
_cell.length_c   1.000
_cell.angle_alpha   90.00
_cell.angle_beta   90.00
_cell.angle_gamma   90.00
#
_symmetry.space_group_name_H-M   'P 1'
#
loop_
_entity.id
_entity.type
_entity.pdbx_description
1 polymer ?
#
loop_
_entity_poly.entity_id
_entity_poly.type
_entity_poly.pdbx_seq_one_letter_code
_entity_poly.pdbx_strand_id
1 'polypeptide(L)'
;MSDYNNKDLIHIKNGDFECLKFRILEKYSDKITHMITLRHGGVSNGVYSSLNIRTVGKDNIKNVYKNLDIMCKNMKIKRDDVYKAKQNHTDNILILDNDNKKEYNFNNLSEECYDGYITNKSNINTLVTTADCNPIIIYDPVNNIFAN
;
A
#
# COMPACT_ATOMS: atom_id res chain seq x y z
N MET A 1 -17.58 16.66 0.58
CA MET A 1 -16.63 15.55 0.87
C MET A 1 -16.60 15.34 2.38
N SER A 2 -16.81 14.12 2.83
CA SER A 2 -16.72 13.79 4.26
C SER A 2 -15.28 13.95 4.76
N ASP A 3 -15.10 14.58 5.91
CA ASP A 3 -13.83 14.58 6.61
C ASP A 3 -13.78 13.33 7.49
N TYR A 4 -12.78 12.47 7.26
CA TYR A 4 -12.59 11.24 8.03
C TYR A 4 -11.71 11.44 9.27
N ASN A 5 -11.29 12.66 9.58
CA ASN A 5 -10.56 12.92 10.81
C ASN A 5 -11.41 12.58 12.05
N ASN A 6 -10.85 11.75 12.92
CA ASN A 6 -11.47 11.38 14.19
C ASN A 6 -10.41 10.95 15.22
N LYS A 7 -10.83 10.37 16.34
CA LYS A 7 -9.92 9.89 17.38
C LYS A 7 -8.95 8.79 16.93
N ASP A 8 -9.29 8.03 15.88
CA ASP A 8 -8.54 6.86 15.42
C ASP A 8 -7.81 7.10 14.09
N LEU A 9 -8.34 8.01 13.25
CA LEU A 9 -7.87 8.26 11.90
C LEU A 9 -7.40 9.70 11.69
N ILE A 10 -6.40 9.85 10.83
CA ILE A 10 -5.95 11.12 10.27
C ILE A 10 -6.28 11.10 8.78
N HIS A 11 -7.05 12.06 8.31
CA HIS A 11 -7.35 12.25 6.89
C HIS A 11 -6.37 13.27 6.30
N ILE A 12 -5.63 12.85 5.30
CA ILE A 12 -4.64 13.67 4.60
C ILE A 12 -5.15 13.97 3.19
N LYS A 13 -5.11 15.24 2.83
CA LYS A 13 -5.44 15.74 1.47
C LYS A 13 -4.24 16.49 0.90
N ASN A 14 -3.89 16.15 -0.34
CA ASN A 14 -2.85 16.83 -1.09
C ASN A 14 -3.34 17.03 -2.54
N GLY A 15 -3.93 18.19 -2.82
CA GLY A 15 -4.74 18.40 -4.03
C GLY A 15 -5.92 17.44 -4.05
N ASP A 16 -6.05 16.70 -5.14
CA ASP A 16 -7.10 15.68 -5.29
C ASP A 16 -6.74 14.33 -4.65
N PHE A 17 -5.47 14.13 -4.28
CA PHE A 17 -5.04 12.90 -3.60
C PHE A 17 -5.51 12.90 -2.16
N GLU A 18 -6.11 11.79 -1.74
CA GLU A 18 -6.60 11.60 -0.37
C GLU A 18 -6.14 10.24 0.19
N CYS A 19 -5.75 10.23 1.45
CA CYS A 19 -5.42 9.01 2.17
C CYS A 19 -5.74 9.12 3.65
N LEU A 20 -5.75 7.97 4.32
CA LEU A 20 -5.93 7.85 5.76
C LEU A 20 -4.67 7.30 6.40
N LYS A 21 -4.43 7.68 7.65
CA LYS A 21 -3.44 7.08 8.54
C LYS A 21 -4.10 6.67 9.85
N PHE A 22 -3.60 5.61 10.46
CA PHE A 22 -3.98 5.24 11.81
C PHE A 22 -3.22 6.09 12.83
N ARG A 23 -3.95 6.84 13.65
CA ARG A 23 -3.35 7.73 14.65
C ARG A 23 -2.49 6.97 15.67
N ILE A 24 -2.87 5.76 16.02
CA ILE A 24 -2.11 4.90 16.94
C ILE A 24 -0.71 4.56 16.44
N LEU A 25 -0.49 4.55 15.11
CA LEU A 25 0.81 4.24 14.52
C LEU A 25 1.71 5.47 14.35
N GLU A 26 1.17 6.68 14.43
CA GLU A 26 1.95 7.92 14.23
C GLU A 26 3.01 8.15 15.34
N LYS A 27 2.86 7.56 16.50
CA LYS A 27 3.90 7.57 17.55
C LYS A 27 5.18 6.82 17.15
N TYR A 28 5.11 6.04 16.07
CA TYR A 28 6.24 5.30 15.48
C TYR A 28 6.64 5.84 14.10
N SER A 29 6.27 7.07 13.78
CA SER A 29 6.52 7.68 12.45
C SER A 29 8.00 7.87 12.12
N ASP A 30 8.90 7.75 13.09
CA ASP A 30 10.34 7.69 12.93
C ASP A 30 10.86 6.30 12.48
N LYS A 31 10.04 5.27 12.60
CA LYS A 31 10.35 3.86 12.29
C LYS A 31 9.59 3.34 11.08
N ILE A 32 8.30 3.62 11.01
CA ILE A 32 7.41 3.14 9.95
C ILE A 32 6.67 4.29 9.29
N THR A 33 6.38 4.12 8.02
CA THR A 33 5.37 4.92 7.32
C THR A 33 4.24 4.03 6.84
N HIS A 34 3.01 4.52 6.89
CA HIS A 34 1.85 3.78 6.42
C HIS A 34 0.81 4.74 5.84
N MET A 35 -0.02 4.24 4.95
CA MET A 35 -1.21 4.95 4.48
C MET A 35 -2.24 3.96 3.91
N ILE A 36 -3.50 4.37 3.97
CA ILE A 36 -4.61 3.76 3.25
C ILE A 36 -5.08 4.78 2.23
N THR A 37 -4.81 4.53 0.95
CA THR A 37 -5.23 5.46 -0.11
C THR A 37 -6.75 5.42 -0.27
N LEU A 38 -7.35 6.58 -0.48
CA LEU A 38 -8.72 6.67 -0.94
C LEU A 38 -8.76 6.64 -2.48
N ARG A 39 -9.95 6.66 -3.03
CA ARG A 39 -10.18 6.50 -4.47
C ARG A 39 -9.78 7.73 -5.31
N HIS A 40 -9.43 8.83 -4.70
CA HIS A 40 -9.28 10.14 -5.34
C HIS A 40 -7.85 10.45 -5.75
N GLY A 41 -7.69 11.36 -6.72
CA GLY A 41 -6.39 11.93 -7.13
C GLY A 41 -5.56 11.08 -8.08
N GLY A 42 -6.18 10.08 -8.72
CA GLY A 42 -5.52 9.28 -9.76
C GLY A 42 -5.90 9.71 -11.18
N VAL A 43 -5.42 8.92 -12.15
CA VAL A 43 -5.58 9.19 -13.59
C VAL A 43 -6.45 8.17 -14.33
N SER A 44 -6.92 7.13 -13.65
CA SER A 44 -7.82 6.13 -14.23
C SER A 44 -9.22 6.69 -14.43
N ASN A 45 -9.96 6.17 -15.41
CA ASN A 45 -11.27 6.66 -15.81
C ASN A 45 -12.34 5.56 -15.70
N GLY A 46 -13.62 5.99 -15.85
CA GLY A 46 -14.77 5.10 -15.86
C GLY A 46 -14.92 4.35 -14.52
N VAL A 47 -15.11 3.06 -14.58
CA VAL A 47 -15.30 2.21 -13.38
C VAL A 47 -14.06 2.14 -12.49
N TYR A 48 -12.87 2.49 -13.03
CA TYR A 48 -11.59 2.52 -12.32
C TYR A 48 -11.23 3.89 -11.76
N SER A 49 -12.10 4.90 -11.92
CA SER A 49 -11.84 6.27 -11.49
C SER A 49 -11.71 6.36 -9.97
N SER A 50 -10.61 6.95 -9.47
CA SER A 50 -9.50 7.53 -10.21
C SER A 50 -8.15 6.92 -9.84
N LEU A 51 -7.90 6.54 -8.56
CA LEU A 51 -6.62 6.05 -8.05
C LEU A 51 -6.59 4.51 -7.99
N ASN A 52 -6.84 3.86 -9.13
CA ASN A 52 -6.74 2.40 -9.22
C ASN A 52 -5.27 1.96 -9.29
N ILE A 53 -4.83 1.14 -8.33
CA ILE A 53 -3.48 0.54 -8.29
C ILE A 53 -3.52 -0.99 -8.42
N ARG A 54 -4.66 -1.54 -8.81
CA ARG A 54 -4.81 -2.98 -9.07
C ARG A 54 -4.25 -3.31 -10.45
N THR A 55 -3.28 -4.22 -10.50
CA THR A 55 -2.62 -4.64 -11.75
C THR A 55 -3.42 -5.66 -12.56
N VAL A 56 -4.38 -6.34 -11.93
CA VAL A 56 -5.28 -7.30 -12.58
C VAL A 56 -6.59 -6.60 -12.92
N GLY A 57 -7.07 -6.75 -14.14
CA GLY A 57 -8.32 -6.12 -14.58
C GLY A 57 -8.20 -5.55 -15.99
N LYS A 58 -9.17 -4.69 -16.37
CA LYS A 58 -9.25 -4.10 -17.72
C LYS A 58 -8.84 -2.63 -17.75
N ASP A 59 -8.27 -2.10 -16.65
CA ASP A 59 -7.74 -0.74 -16.65
C ASP A 59 -6.47 -0.66 -17.50
N ASN A 60 -6.18 0.53 -18.02
CA ASN A 60 -4.94 0.75 -18.74
C ASN A 60 -3.75 0.64 -17.76
N ILE A 61 -2.88 -0.32 -17.98
CA ILE A 61 -1.72 -0.56 -17.11
C ILE A 61 -0.83 0.68 -16.94
N LYS A 62 -0.74 1.56 -17.95
CA LYS A 62 -0.01 2.82 -17.84
C LYS A 62 -0.65 3.76 -16.81
N ASN A 63 -1.98 3.74 -16.67
CA ASN A 63 -2.67 4.51 -15.64
C ASN A 63 -2.40 3.93 -14.26
N VAL A 64 -2.41 2.59 -14.13
CA VAL A 64 -2.09 1.92 -12.87
C VAL A 64 -0.69 2.29 -12.38
N TYR A 65 0.32 2.29 -13.28
CA TYR A 65 1.68 2.74 -12.92
C TYR A 65 1.74 4.22 -12.54
N LYS A 66 1.02 5.10 -13.25
CA LYS A 66 0.95 6.52 -12.88
C LYS A 66 0.28 6.72 -11.51
N ASN A 67 -0.77 5.96 -11.22
CA ASN A 67 -1.44 5.99 -9.92
C ASN A 67 -0.49 5.53 -8.80
N LEU A 68 0.30 4.49 -9.05
CA LEU A 68 1.33 4.06 -8.11
C LEU A 68 2.39 5.14 -7.89
N ASP A 69 2.84 5.83 -8.95
CA ASP A 69 3.78 6.95 -8.84
C ASP A 69 3.20 8.10 -8.00
N ILE A 70 1.91 8.41 -8.16
CA ILE A 70 1.20 9.41 -7.35
C ILE A 70 1.20 8.98 -5.87
N MET A 71 0.87 7.73 -5.59
CA MET A 71 0.90 7.17 -4.23
C MET A 71 2.32 7.26 -3.63
N CYS A 72 3.33 6.78 -4.35
CA CYS A 72 4.72 6.77 -3.90
C CYS A 72 5.24 8.18 -3.60
N LYS A 73 4.91 9.16 -4.45
CA LYS A 73 5.26 10.57 -4.23
C LYS A 73 4.66 11.11 -2.93
N ASN A 74 3.41 10.76 -2.63
CA ASN A 74 2.74 11.21 -1.40
C ASN A 74 3.29 10.50 -0.15
N MET A 75 3.76 9.27 -0.29
CA MET A 75 4.46 8.53 0.79
C MET A 75 5.94 8.92 0.92
N LYS A 76 6.51 9.64 -0.05
CA LYS A 76 7.95 9.95 -0.14
C LYS A 76 8.82 8.69 -0.23
N ILE A 77 8.35 7.68 -0.94
CA ILE A 77 9.06 6.43 -1.22
C ILE A 77 9.33 6.28 -2.72
N LYS A 78 10.24 5.39 -3.09
CA LYS A 78 10.48 5.04 -4.50
C LYS A 78 9.58 3.89 -4.91
N ARG A 79 9.08 3.92 -6.15
CA ARG A 79 8.27 2.84 -6.70
C ARG A 79 9.01 1.50 -6.69
N ASP A 80 10.32 1.50 -6.95
CA ASP A 80 11.13 0.29 -6.97
C ASP A 80 11.30 -0.36 -5.61
N ASP A 81 10.97 0.36 -4.54
CA ASP A 81 10.95 -0.16 -3.16
C ASP A 81 9.55 -0.61 -2.73
N VAL A 82 8.58 -0.71 -3.66
CA VAL A 82 7.23 -1.21 -3.40
C VAL A 82 7.13 -2.67 -3.83
N TYR A 83 6.69 -3.52 -2.92
CA TYR A 83 6.60 -4.96 -3.08
C TYR A 83 5.15 -5.42 -2.98
N LYS A 84 4.75 -6.24 -3.96
CA LYS A 84 3.40 -6.76 -4.07
C LYS A 84 3.43 -8.13 -4.73
N ALA A 85 2.71 -9.08 -4.15
CA ALA A 85 2.36 -10.34 -4.79
C ALA A 85 0.92 -10.31 -5.33
N LYS A 86 0.52 -11.33 -6.03
CA LYS A 86 -0.85 -11.57 -6.43
C LYS A 86 -1.69 -11.88 -5.19
N GLN A 87 -2.86 -11.26 -5.05
CA GLN A 87 -3.78 -11.53 -3.96
C GLN A 87 -4.91 -12.44 -4.45
N ASN A 88 -5.29 -13.42 -3.66
CA ASN A 88 -6.33 -14.40 -4.00
C ASN A 88 -7.20 -14.83 -2.81
N HIS A 89 -7.30 -13.96 -1.78
CA HIS A 89 -8.10 -14.22 -0.56
C HIS A 89 -7.68 -15.50 0.15
N THR A 90 -6.37 -15.68 0.32
CA THR A 90 -5.74 -16.78 1.05
C THR A 90 -5.30 -16.34 2.44
N ASP A 91 -4.82 -17.27 3.24
CA ASP A 91 -4.14 -17.03 4.51
C ASP A 91 -2.61 -17.04 4.36
N ASN A 92 -2.10 -17.04 3.13
CA ASN A 92 -0.68 -17.04 2.86
C ASN A 92 -0.07 -15.67 3.18
N ILE A 93 0.95 -15.69 4.03
CA ILE A 93 1.73 -14.52 4.43
C ILE A 93 3.15 -14.66 3.91
N LEU A 94 3.62 -13.64 3.19
CA LEU A 94 4.98 -13.60 2.68
C LEU A 94 5.92 -12.91 3.67
N ILE A 95 6.98 -13.60 4.05
CA ILE A 95 8.09 -13.00 4.79
C ILE A 95 9.04 -12.36 3.77
N LEU A 96 9.10 -11.03 3.74
CA LEU A 96 9.95 -10.27 2.84
C LEU A 96 11.26 -9.88 3.51
N ASP A 97 12.37 -10.19 2.84
CA ASP A 97 13.72 -9.81 3.25
C ASP A 97 14.55 -9.29 2.06
N ASN A 98 15.85 -9.09 2.28
CA ASN A 98 16.73 -8.59 1.23
C ASN A 98 17.06 -9.63 0.15
N ASP A 99 16.86 -10.90 0.43
CA ASP A 99 17.22 -12.01 -0.49
C ASP A 99 16.09 -12.25 -1.49
N ASN A 100 14.84 -12.28 -1.02
CA ASN A 100 13.67 -12.60 -1.86
C ASN A 100 12.92 -11.39 -2.42
N LYS A 101 13.10 -10.18 -1.90
CA LYS A 101 12.29 -9.00 -2.28
C LYS A 101 12.26 -8.69 -3.77
N LYS A 102 13.30 -9.03 -4.52
CA LYS A 102 13.37 -8.75 -5.97
C LYS A 102 12.31 -9.50 -6.77
N GLU A 103 11.88 -10.66 -6.30
CA GLU A 103 10.87 -11.50 -6.94
C GLU A 103 9.47 -10.88 -6.86
N TYR A 104 9.25 -10.03 -5.86
CA TYR A 104 7.96 -9.43 -5.53
C TYR A 104 7.89 -7.93 -5.78
N ASN A 105 8.90 -7.37 -6.46
CA ASN A 105 8.84 -5.96 -6.85
C ASN A 105 7.62 -5.69 -7.72
N PHE A 106 6.97 -4.56 -7.56
CA PHE A 106 5.73 -4.21 -8.26
C PHE A 106 5.84 -4.32 -9.79
N ASN A 107 7.03 -4.15 -10.35
CA ASN A 107 7.29 -4.29 -11.78
C ASN A 107 7.47 -5.76 -12.22
N ASN A 108 7.65 -6.69 -11.29
CA ASN A 108 7.87 -8.11 -11.54
C ASN A 108 6.94 -8.92 -10.62
N LEU A 109 5.66 -8.99 -10.98
CA LEU A 109 4.66 -9.67 -10.17
C LEU A 109 4.89 -11.19 -10.22
N SER A 110 5.16 -11.77 -9.07
CA SER A 110 5.18 -13.23 -8.90
C SER A 110 3.81 -13.85 -9.23
N GLU A 111 3.82 -15.06 -9.75
CA GLU A 111 2.60 -15.87 -9.91
C GLU A 111 2.08 -16.43 -8.57
N GLU A 112 2.92 -16.44 -7.55
CA GLU A 112 2.54 -16.86 -6.20
C GLU A 112 1.55 -15.88 -5.57
N CYS A 113 0.64 -16.42 -4.77
CA CYS A 113 -0.43 -15.64 -4.13
C CYS A 113 -0.14 -15.46 -2.64
N TYR A 114 -0.09 -14.20 -2.22
CA TYR A 114 0.02 -13.79 -0.83
C TYR A 114 -0.93 -12.63 -0.56
N ASP A 115 -1.65 -12.70 0.54
CA ASP A 115 -2.61 -11.67 0.95
C ASP A 115 -2.13 -10.84 2.15
N GLY A 116 -0.91 -11.11 2.63
CA GLY A 116 -0.25 -10.35 3.67
C GLY A 116 1.27 -10.47 3.60
N TYR A 117 1.96 -9.59 4.33
CA TYR A 117 3.42 -9.51 4.36
C TYR A 117 3.92 -9.30 5.77
N ILE A 118 5.11 -9.83 6.05
CA ILE A 118 5.87 -9.57 7.28
C ILE A 118 7.29 -9.18 6.88
N THR A 119 7.85 -8.15 7.51
CA THR A 119 9.26 -7.77 7.35
C THR A 119 9.82 -7.09 8.59
N ASN A 120 11.12 -7.26 8.83
CA ASN A 120 11.90 -6.47 9.78
C ASN A 120 13.00 -5.66 9.08
N LYS A 121 12.94 -5.54 7.75
CA LYS A 121 13.96 -4.84 6.96
C LYS A 121 13.51 -3.43 6.60
N SER A 122 14.46 -2.51 6.67
CA SER A 122 14.25 -1.13 6.21
C SER A 122 14.15 -1.06 4.68
N ASN A 123 13.42 -0.05 4.19
CA ASN A 123 13.22 0.21 2.76
C ASN A 123 12.52 -0.94 2.02
N ILE A 124 11.67 -1.67 2.73
CA ILE A 124 10.69 -2.60 2.16
C ILE A 124 9.31 -2.01 2.40
N ASN A 125 8.64 -1.60 1.32
CA ASN A 125 7.29 -1.05 1.37
C ASN A 125 6.32 -2.07 0.78
N THR A 126 5.53 -2.70 1.62
CA THR A 126 4.56 -3.71 1.20
C THR A 126 3.24 -3.08 0.81
N LEU A 127 2.59 -3.61 -0.20
CA LEU A 127 1.33 -3.11 -0.73
C LEU A 127 0.29 -4.21 -0.78
N VAL A 128 -0.81 -4.04 -0.06
CA VAL A 128 -2.04 -4.80 -0.23
C VAL A 128 -3.12 -3.91 -0.86
N THR A 129 -3.93 -4.50 -1.72
CA THR A 129 -5.08 -3.81 -2.32
C THR A 129 -6.36 -4.33 -1.73
N THR A 130 -7.22 -3.42 -1.29
CA THR A 130 -8.53 -3.75 -0.72
C THR A 130 -9.64 -3.04 -1.51
N ALA A 131 -10.81 -3.63 -1.58
CA ALA A 131 -12.04 -2.99 -2.03
C ALA A 131 -13.04 -2.98 -0.86
N ASP A 132 -13.52 -4.16 -0.48
CA ASP A 132 -14.47 -4.33 0.64
C ASP A 132 -13.81 -4.95 1.88
N CYS A 133 -12.58 -5.48 1.75
CA CYS A 133 -11.83 -6.06 2.85
C CYS A 133 -11.28 -4.99 3.79
N ASN A 134 -11.19 -5.32 5.09
CA ASN A 134 -10.55 -4.46 6.07
C ASN A 134 -9.02 -4.59 5.99
N PRO A 135 -8.27 -3.49 5.76
CA PRO A 135 -6.83 -3.53 5.85
C PRO A 135 -6.40 -3.69 7.32
N ILE A 136 -5.42 -4.56 7.56
CA ILE A 136 -4.83 -4.75 8.87
C ILE A 136 -3.37 -4.34 8.79
N ILE A 137 -2.92 -3.52 9.76
CA ILE A 137 -1.52 -3.13 9.91
C ILE A 137 -1.10 -3.45 11.34
N ILE A 138 0.01 -4.16 11.49
CA ILE A 138 0.59 -4.54 12.77
C ILE A 138 2.04 -4.04 12.81
N TYR A 139 2.43 -3.47 13.94
CA TYR A 139 3.81 -3.10 14.19
C TYR A 139 4.24 -3.54 15.59
N ASP A 140 5.30 -4.32 15.66
CA ASP A 140 5.99 -4.68 16.91
C ASP A 140 7.21 -3.74 17.10
N PRO A 141 7.13 -2.78 18.02
CA PRO A 141 8.22 -1.83 18.23
C PRO A 141 9.44 -2.42 18.97
N VAL A 142 9.29 -3.59 19.61
CA VAL A 142 10.38 -4.25 20.33
C VAL A 142 11.30 -4.96 19.35
N ASN A 143 10.73 -5.74 18.44
CA ASN A 143 11.48 -6.50 17.45
C ASN A 143 11.61 -5.78 16.11
N ASN A 144 11.02 -4.58 15.98
CA ASN A 144 10.95 -3.80 14.74
C ASN A 144 10.37 -4.60 13.57
N ILE A 145 9.26 -5.30 13.82
CA ILE A 145 8.56 -6.11 12.82
C ILE A 145 7.31 -5.38 12.36
N PHE A 146 7.16 -5.25 11.06
CA PHE A 146 5.98 -4.71 10.41
C PHE A 146 5.23 -5.82 9.67
N ALA A 147 3.89 -5.78 9.71
CA ALA A 147 3.03 -6.65 8.92
C ALA A 147 1.81 -5.90 8.38
N ASN A 148 1.33 -6.32 7.24
CA ASN A 148 0.06 -5.88 6.67
C ASN A 148 -0.61 -6.99 5.86
#